data_42c070d73bd576e3774ec4f12b03ca50
#
_entry.id   42c070d73bd576e3774ec4f12b03ca50
#
_cell.length_a   1.000
_cell.length_b   1.000
_cell.length_c   1.000
_cell.angle_alpha   90.00
_cell.angle_beta   90.00
_cell.angle_gamma   90.00
#
_symmetry.space_group_name_H-M   'P 1'
#
loop_
_entity.id
_entity.type
_entity.pdbx_description
1 polymer ?
#
loop_
_entity_poly.entity_id
_entity_poly.type
_entity_poly.pdbx_seq_one_letter_code
_entity_poly.pdbx_strand_id
1 'polypeptide(L)'
;ATDLLARKVASPLAAALGQGVVVENRAGANATLGPAFVAKAAADGHTLLFGNTQTNAVNPNLVDNPPYDATKDFVSVARLFSTGTLLVVSAGLPVQNVEELLAWLKANPKRANFGSTAFGTVSHLPSAYLSKSLGIPMMHVPYNNTGQLMTDLARGELAMLFYPPDGV
;
A
#
# COMPACT_ATOMS: atom_id res chain seq x y z
N ALA A 1 7.12 -6.10 -0.85
CA ALA A 1 7.77 -5.27 0.19
C ALA A 1 7.52 -5.82 1.60
N THR A 2 6.29 -5.96 2.09
CA THR A 2 5.95 -6.37 3.46
C THR A 2 6.61 -7.70 3.88
N ASP A 3 6.51 -8.75 3.06
CA ASP A 3 7.14 -10.05 3.33
C ASP A 3 8.67 -9.95 3.47
N LEU A 4 9.32 -9.21 2.57
CA LEU A 4 10.77 -9.02 2.62
C LEU A 4 11.21 -8.34 3.92
N LEU A 5 10.48 -7.31 4.35
CA LEU A 5 10.75 -6.59 5.59
C LEU A 5 10.48 -7.47 6.82
N ALA A 6 9.39 -8.25 6.81
CA ALA A 6 9.11 -9.20 7.87
C ALA A 6 10.23 -10.23 8.04
N ARG A 7 10.74 -10.79 6.93
CA ARG A 7 11.87 -11.74 6.96
C ARG A 7 13.17 -11.10 7.43
N LYS A 8 13.44 -9.84 7.06
CA LYS A 8 14.59 -9.09 7.58
C LYS A 8 14.55 -8.89 9.08
N VAL A 9 13.36 -8.76 9.67
CA VAL A 9 13.17 -8.63 11.13
C VAL A 9 13.18 -10.00 11.81
N ALA A 10 12.60 -11.01 11.18
CA ALA A 10 12.47 -12.36 11.76
C ALA A 10 13.83 -12.98 12.11
N SER A 11 14.84 -12.81 11.27
CA SER A 11 16.17 -13.42 11.50
C SER A 11 16.87 -12.88 12.76
N PRO A 12 17.10 -11.56 12.93
CA PRO A 12 17.68 -11.03 14.16
C PRO A 12 16.80 -11.25 15.40
N LEU A 13 15.47 -11.24 15.23
CA LEU A 13 14.55 -11.52 16.34
C LEU A 13 14.69 -12.99 16.80
N ALA A 14 14.79 -13.93 15.88
CA ALA A 14 15.02 -15.35 16.22
C ALA A 14 16.34 -15.53 16.98
N ALA A 15 17.41 -14.84 16.58
CA ALA A 15 18.69 -14.88 17.26
C ALA A 15 18.60 -14.29 18.69
N ALA A 16 17.89 -13.18 18.85
CA ALA A 16 17.72 -12.54 20.16
C ALA A 16 16.86 -13.37 21.13
N LEU A 17 15.85 -14.06 20.62
CA LEU A 17 14.94 -14.88 21.43
C LEU A 17 15.47 -16.33 21.66
N GLY A 18 16.49 -16.75 20.94
CA GLY A 18 16.97 -18.16 20.96
C GLY A 18 15.94 -19.15 20.41
N GLN A 19 14.96 -18.69 19.61
CA GLN A 19 13.85 -19.49 19.06
C GLN A 19 13.59 -19.15 17.62
N GLY A 20 13.06 -20.12 16.85
CA GLY A 20 12.69 -19.90 15.45
C GLY A 20 11.54 -18.90 15.30
N VAL A 21 11.68 -17.93 14.38
CA VAL A 21 10.62 -17.02 13.97
C VAL A 21 10.23 -17.32 12.53
N VAL A 22 8.99 -17.77 12.33
CA VAL A 22 8.47 -18.17 11.02
C VAL A 22 7.57 -17.06 10.47
N VAL A 23 7.85 -16.62 9.24
CA VAL A 23 7.01 -15.65 8.53
C VAL A 23 6.00 -16.41 7.68
N GLU A 24 4.71 -16.21 7.98
CA GLU A 24 3.59 -16.77 7.22
C GLU A 24 2.82 -15.66 6.51
N ASN A 25 2.61 -15.79 5.20
CA ASN A 25 1.83 -14.86 4.41
C ASN A 25 0.40 -15.35 4.25
N ARG A 26 -0.57 -14.54 4.67
CA ARG A 26 -2.01 -14.80 4.52
C ARG A 26 -2.63 -13.72 3.65
N ALA A 27 -2.56 -13.92 2.33
CA ALA A 27 -3.10 -13.01 1.33
C ALA A 27 -4.61 -13.22 1.15
N GLY A 28 -5.31 -12.16 0.71
CA GLY A 28 -6.73 -12.19 0.33
C GLY A 28 -7.59 -11.20 1.10
N ALA A 29 -8.85 -11.08 0.66
CA ALA A 29 -9.87 -10.20 1.26
C ALA A 29 -9.35 -8.78 1.57
N ASN A 30 -8.72 -8.13 0.62
CA ASN A 30 -8.10 -6.80 0.79
C ASN A 30 -7.12 -6.74 1.98
N ALA A 31 -6.30 -7.79 2.17
CA ALA A 31 -5.32 -7.94 3.26
C ALA A 31 -5.94 -8.02 4.68
N THR A 32 -7.19 -8.42 4.84
CA THR A 32 -7.83 -8.59 6.15
C THR A 32 -7.59 -9.97 6.78
N LEU A 33 -7.21 -10.99 5.99
CA LEU A 33 -7.07 -12.38 6.48
C LEU A 33 -5.94 -12.53 7.51
N GLY A 34 -4.79 -11.90 7.29
CA GLY A 34 -3.67 -11.93 8.22
C GLY A 34 -4.03 -11.31 9.58
N PRO A 35 -4.48 -10.06 9.63
CA PRO A 35 -4.94 -9.43 10.87
C PRO A 35 -6.04 -10.21 11.59
N ALA A 36 -7.03 -10.72 10.86
CA ALA A 36 -8.11 -11.51 11.44
C ALA A 36 -7.63 -12.83 12.09
N PHE A 37 -6.59 -13.44 11.51
CA PHE A 37 -5.98 -14.62 12.10
C PHE A 37 -5.28 -14.28 13.41
N VAL A 38 -4.46 -13.21 13.42
CA VAL A 38 -3.74 -12.81 14.64
C VAL A 38 -4.68 -12.33 15.74
N ALA A 39 -5.75 -11.59 15.39
CA ALA A 39 -6.78 -11.14 16.34
C ALA A 39 -7.47 -12.31 17.08
N LYS A 40 -7.53 -13.49 16.46
CA LYS A 40 -8.13 -14.71 17.05
C LYS A 40 -7.12 -15.65 17.68
N ALA A 41 -5.83 -15.38 17.54
CA ALA A 41 -4.79 -16.18 18.14
C ALA A 41 -4.70 -15.96 19.65
N ALA A 42 -4.04 -16.87 20.37
CA ALA A 42 -3.76 -16.66 21.78
C ALA A 42 -2.93 -15.40 22.00
N ALA A 43 -3.30 -14.60 22.99
CA ALA A 43 -2.60 -13.36 23.34
C ALA A 43 -1.38 -13.65 24.27
N ASP A 44 -0.54 -14.60 23.87
CA ASP A 44 0.62 -15.10 24.64
C ASP A 44 1.96 -14.54 24.13
N GLY A 45 1.93 -13.69 23.10
CA GLY A 45 3.11 -13.07 22.51
C GLY A 45 3.83 -13.93 21.45
N HIS A 46 3.33 -15.15 21.16
CA HIS A 46 3.93 -16.05 20.15
C HIS A 46 3.38 -15.81 18.73
N THR A 47 2.26 -15.12 18.59
CA THR A 47 1.69 -14.76 17.28
C THR A 47 1.69 -13.25 17.11
N LEU A 48 2.48 -12.77 16.14
CA LEU A 48 2.69 -11.34 15.88
C LEU A 48 2.12 -10.95 14.51
N LEU A 49 1.51 -9.76 14.44
CA LEU A 49 1.11 -9.15 13.19
C LEU A 49 2.21 -8.22 12.68
N PHE A 50 2.72 -8.47 11.49
CA PHE A 50 3.49 -7.48 10.75
C PHE A 50 2.50 -6.58 9.98
N GLY A 51 1.97 -5.60 10.69
CA GLY A 51 0.97 -4.68 10.17
C GLY A 51 1.56 -3.53 9.35
N ASN A 52 0.69 -2.89 8.60
CA ASN A 52 1.01 -1.69 7.83
C ASN A 52 -0.17 -0.69 7.88
N THR A 53 -0.03 0.46 7.22
CA THR A 53 -1.07 1.49 7.15
C THR A 53 -2.40 0.94 6.62
N GLN A 54 -2.37 0.07 5.61
CA GLN A 54 -3.60 -0.52 5.05
C GLN A 54 -4.33 -1.36 6.10
N THR A 55 -3.63 -2.29 6.76
CA THR A 55 -4.26 -3.20 7.71
C THR A 55 -4.70 -2.52 9.01
N ASN A 56 -3.91 -1.54 9.49
CA ASN A 56 -4.13 -0.97 10.82
C ASN A 56 -4.94 0.33 10.83
N ALA A 57 -4.97 1.07 9.70
CA ALA A 57 -5.64 2.36 9.65
C ALA A 57 -6.68 2.48 8.53
N VAL A 58 -6.45 1.88 7.35
CA VAL A 58 -7.33 2.05 6.19
C VAL A 58 -8.48 1.05 6.21
N ASN A 59 -8.19 -0.24 6.30
CA ASN A 59 -9.20 -1.30 6.25
C ASN A 59 -10.29 -1.17 7.32
N PRO A 60 -9.99 -0.77 8.58
CA PRO A 60 -11.03 -0.52 9.58
C PRO A 60 -12.08 0.52 9.18
N ASN A 61 -11.73 1.44 8.25
CA ASN A 61 -12.62 2.50 7.78
C ASN A 61 -13.13 2.28 6.35
N LEU A 62 -12.56 1.33 5.61
CA LEU A 62 -12.86 1.12 4.19
C LEU A 62 -13.63 -0.18 3.94
N VAL A 63 -13.46 -1.17 4.80
CA VAL A 63 -14.11 -2.48 4.67
C VAL A 63 -15.35 -2.52 5.57
N ASP A 64 -16.48 -2.87 4.97
CA ASP A 64 -17.71 -3.07 5.73
C ASP A 64 -17.56 -4.31 6.66
N ASN A 65 -17.80 -4.11 7.96
CA ASN A 65 -17.67 -5.14 8.99
C ASN A 65 -16.31 -5.88 8.93
N PRO A 66 -15.20 -5.18 9.18
CA PRO A 66 -13.88 -5.81 9.14
C PRO A 66 -13.80 -6.94 10.18
N PRO A 67 -13.13 -8.07 9.86
CA PRO A 67 -13.09 -9.25 10.74
C PRO A 67 -12.16 -9.09 11.96
N TYR A 68 -11.72 -7.87 12.26
CA TYR A 68 -10.90 -7.47 13.41
C TYR A 68 -11.12 -5.99 13.75
N ASP A 69 -10.87 -5.61 14.98
CA ASP A 69 -10.82 -4.22 15.45
C ASP A 69 -9.34 -3.82 15.63
N ALA A 70 -8.83 -2.97 14.74
CA ALA A 70 -7.42 -2.57 14.76
C ALA A 70 -7.01 -1.81 16.04
N THR A 71 -7.96 -1.28 16.79
CA THR A 71 -7.72 -0.50 18.02
C THR A 71 -7.81 -1.32 19.29
N LYS A 72 -8.51 -2.47 19.25
CA LYS A 72 -8.78 -3.29 20.43
C LYS A 72 -8.10 -4.66 20.40
N ASP A 73 -7.98 -5.26 19.21
CA ASP A 73 -7.52 -6.64 19.08
C ASP A 73 -5.99 -6.76 19.08
N PHE A 74 -5.26 -5.63 19.02
CA PHE A 74 -3.80 -5.64 18.94
C PHE A 74 -3.16 -4.72 19.97
N VAL A 75 -2.04 -5.19 20.54
CA VAL A 75 -1.12 -4.35 21.31
C VAL A 75 0.07 -4.00 20.42
N SER A 76 0.31 -2.70 20.23
CA SER A 76 1.45 -2.23 19.43
C SER A 76 2.76 -2.51 20.15
N VAL A 77 3.65 -3.27 19.52
CA VAL A 77 4.99 -3.61 20.07
C VAL A 77 6.02 -2.58 19.64
N ALA A 78 6.15 -2.33 18.34
CA ALA A 78 7.11 -1.36 17.80
C ALA A 78 6.73 -0.89 16.41
N ARG A 79 7.11 0.34 16.09
CA ARG A 79 7.14 0.84 14.71
C ARG A 79 8.52 0.55 14.11
N LEU A 80 8.58 -0.38 13.19
CA LEU A 80 9.83 -0.87 12.62
C LEU A 80 10.38 0.03 11.52
N PHE A 81 9.51 0.66 10.72
CA PHE A 81 9.92 1.58 9.65
C PHE A 81 8.82 2.59 9.34
N SER A 82 9.20 3.62 8.64
CA SER A 82 8.31 4.61 8.02
C SER A 82 8.86 4.95 6.66
N THR A 83 8.00 5.02 5.65
CA THR A 83 8.37 5.41 4.30
C THR A 83 7.35 6.40 3.76
N GLY A 84 7.83 7.34 2.94
CA GLY A 84 6.96 8.20 2.14
C GLY A 84 6.62 7.55 0.81
N THR A 85 5.82 8.25 0.01
CA THR A 85 5.56 7.91 -1.39
C THR A 85 6.03 9.05 -2.28
N LEU A 86 6.54 8.72 -3.46
CA LEU A 86 6.85 9.65 -4.53
C LEU A 86 5.66 9.72 -5.49
N LEU A 87 5.37 10.90 -6.00
CA LEU A 87 4.54 11.07 -7.18
C LEU A 87 5.41 10.79 -8.41
N VAL A 88 5.08 9.73 -9.13
CA VAL A 88 5.78 9.31 -10.33
C VAL A 88 4.86 9.47 -11.53
N VAL A 89 5.36 10.04 -12.60
CA VAL A 89 4.60 10.27 -13.85
C VAL A 89 5.25 9.53 -15.00
N SER A 90 4.47 9.21 -16.04
CA SER A 90 5.03 8.65 -17.25
C SER A 90 5.99 9.64 -17.91
N ALA A 91 7.18 9.17 -18.31
CA ALA A 91 8.19 9.97 -19.00
C ALA A 91 7.71 10.54 -20.36
N GLY A 92 6.66 9.97 -20.94
CA GLY A 92 6.05 10.45 -22.17
C GLY A 92 5.08 11.63 -21.98
N LEU A 93 4.82 12.07 -20.76
CA LEU A 93 3.99 13.24 -20.52
C LEU A 93 4.79 14.53 -20.68
N PRO A 94 4.25 15.56 -21.34
CA PRO A 94 4.91 16.84 -21.51
C PRO A 94 4.77 17.72 -20.26
N VAL A 95 5.27 17.24 -19.12
CA VAL A 95 5.17 17.90 -17.81
C VAL A 95 6.50 17.84 -17.08
N GLN A 96 6.88 18.92 -16.41
CA GLN A 96 8.13 19.05 -15.68
C GLN A 96 7.94 19.28 -14.17
N ASN A 97 6.74 19.62 -13.76
CA ASN A 97 6.38 19.91 -12.37
C ASN A 97 4.92 19.54 -12.09
N VAL A 98 4.52 19.68 -10.83
CA VAL A 98 3.17 19.29 -10.39
C VAL A 98 2.09 20.18 -11.01
N GLU A 99 2.32 21.48 -11.14
CA GLU A 99 1.38 22.43 -11.73
C GLU A 99 1.06 22.06 -13.18
N GLU A 100 2.08 21.72 -13.96
CA GLU A 100 1.92 21.25 -15.34
C GLU A 100 1.19 19.91 -15.43
N LEU A 101 1.50 18.98 -14.50
CA LEU A 101 0.78 17.71 -14.41
C LEU A 101 -0.72 17.94 -14.15
N LEU A 102 -1.06 18.80 -13.20
CA LEU A 102 -2.46 19.10 -12.87
C LEU A 102 -3.21 19.76 -14.04
N ALA A 103 -2.53 20.69 -14.73
CA ALA A 103 -3.09 21.31 -15.94
C ALA A 103 -3.31 20.28 -17.05
N TRP A 104 -2.32 19.37 -17.24
CA TRP A 104 -2.42 18.31 -18.25
C TRP A 104 -3.56 17.32 -17.93
N LEU A 105 -3.70 16.89 -16.68
CA LEU A 105 -4.77 15.98 -16.26
C LEU A 105 -6.16 16.59 -16.51
N LYS A 106 -6.33 17.88 -16.20
CA LYS A 106 -7.58 18.62 -16.48
C LYS A 106 -7.90 18.72 -17.97
N ALA A 107 -6.88 18.96 -18.79
CA ALA A 107 -7.04 19.10 -20.24
C ALA A 107 -7.23 17.74 -20.96
N ASN A 108 -6.85 16.63 -20.32
CA ASN A 108 -6.86 15.29 -20.93
C ASN A 108 -7.68 14.28 -20.10
N PRO A 109 -8.99 14.49 -19.84
CA PRO A 109 -9.77 13.67 -18.92
C PRO A 109 -9.87 12.20 -19.33
N LYS A 110 -9.78 11.90 -20.64
CA LYS A 110 -9.77 10.52 -21.14
C LYS A 110 -8.46 9.76 -20.88
N ARG A 111 -7.39 10.49 -20.60
CA ARG A 111 -6.05 9.95 -20.25
C ARG A 111 -5.68 10.19 -18.80
N ALA A 112 -6.53 10.88 -18.04
CA ALA A 112 -6.34 11.10 -16.62
C ALA A 112 -6.63 9.79 -15.87
N ASN A 113 -5.56 9.03 -15.61
CA ASN A 113 -5.62 7.76 -14.90
C ASN A 113 -4.44 7.62 -13.92
N PHE A 114 -4.60 6.72 -12.97
CA PHE A 114 -3.52 6.39 -12.03
C PHE A 114 -3.51 4.90 -11.71
N GLY A 115 -2.32 4.36 -11.55
CA GLY A 115 -2.10 2.97 -11.16
C GLY A 115 -2.01 2.79 -9.65
N SER A 116 -2.40 1.64 -9.15
CA SER A 116 -2.09 1.21 -7.78
C SER A 116 -2.00 -0.30 -7.65
N THR A 117 -1.38 -0.77 -6.56
CA THR A 117 -1.23 -2.21 -6.29
C THR A 117 -2.49 -2.85 -5.70
N ALA A 118 -3.39 -2.07 -5.12
CA ALA A 118 -4.71 -2.50 -4.66
C ALA A 118 -5.52 -1.29 -4.17
N PHE A 119 -6.82 -1.48 -3.98
CA PHE A 119 -7.69 -0.48 -3.38
C PHE A 119 -7.32 -0.22 -1.92
N GLY A 120 -7.31 1.04 -1.50
CA GLY A 120 -6.99 1.44 -0.11
C GLY A 120 -5.49 1.44 0.25
N THR A 121 -4.60 1.14 -0.69
CA THR A 121 -3.15 1.15 -0.47
C THR A 121 -2.56 2.56 -0.43
N VAL A 122 -1.30 2.66 0.02
CA VAL A 122 -0.52 3.90 -0.03
C VAL A 122 -0.25 4.40 -1.46
N SER A 123 -0.43 3.55 -2.46
CA SER A 123 -0.40 3.93 -3.88
C SER A 123 -1.76 4.39 -4.39
N HIS A 124 -2.87 3.94 -3.81
CA HIS A 124 -4.22 4.30 -4.22
C HIS A 124 -4.71 5.61 -3.57
N LEU A 125 -4.64 5.69 -2.24
CA LEU A 125 -5.29 6.75 -1.48
C LEU A 125 -4.81 8.17 -1.85
N PRO A 126 -3.49 8.44 -2.03
CA PRO A 126 -3.05 9.78 -2.41
C PRO A 126 -3.57 10.20 -3.78
N SER A 127 -3.62 9.27 -4.75
CA SER A 127 -4.15 9.54 -6.10
C SER A 127 -5.66 9.81 -6.06
N ALA A 128 -6.42 9.01 -5.33
CA ALA A 128 -7.85 9.19 -5.15
C ALA A 128 -8.16 10.51 -4.42
N TYR A 129 -7.37 10.86 -3.40
CA TYR A 129 -7.48 12.12 -2.69
C TYR A 129 -7.17 13.31 -3.63
N LEU A 130 -6.11 13.22 -4.43
CA LEU A 130 -5.75 14.24 -5.41
C LEU A 130 -6.89 14.46 -6.43
N SER A 131 -7.41 13.36 -7.00
CA SER A 131 -8.56 13.38 -7.93
C SER A 131 -9.76 14.12 -7.31
N LYS A 132 -10.14 13.74 -6.09
CA LYS A 132 -11.28 14.30 -5.39
C LYS A 132 -11.07 15.78 -5.02
N SER A 133 -9.91 16.12 -4.44
CA SER A 133 -9.62 17.47 -3.93
C SER A 133 -9.53 18.52 -5.03
N LEU A 134 -9.10 18.12 -6.23
CA LEU A 134 -8.94 19.00 -7.37
C LEU A 134 -10.14 18.97 -8.33
N GLY A 135 -11.12 18.09 -8.08
CA GLY A 135 -12.25 17.90 -8.98
C GLY A 135 -11.83 17.38 -10.37
N ILE A 136 -10.70 16.65 -10.44
CA ILE A 136 -10.23 16.04 -11.69
C ILE A 136 -10.65 14.56 -11.67
N PRO A 137 -11.63 14.14 -12.50
CA PRO A 137 -12.03 12.75 -12.57
C PRO A 137 -10.89 11.90 -13.16
N MET A 138 -10.28 11.06 -12.33
CA MET A 138 -9.20 10.17 -12.74
C MET A 138 -9.65 8.72 -12.65
N MET A 139 -9.35 7.93 -13.69
CA MET A 139 -9.64 6.51 -13.69
C MET A 139 -8.59 5.75 -12.87
N HIS A 140 -9.04 4.97 -11.90
CA HIS A 140 -8.16 4.07 -11.14
C HIS A 140 -7.96 2.75 -11.90
N VAL A 141 -6.70 2.34 -12.06
CA VAL A 141 -6.30 1.07 -12.68
C VAL A 141 -5.57 0.21 -11.63
N PRO A 142 -6.22 -0.83 -11.09
CA PRO A 142 -5.60 -1.71 -10.11
C PRO A 142 -4.71 -2.77 -10.78
N TYR A 143 -3.56 -3.06 -10.16
CA TYR A 143 -2.59 -4.06 -10.61
C TYR A 143 -2.30 -5.08 -9.51
N ASN A 144 -2.30 -6.35 -9.87
CA ASN A 144 -1.84 -7.43 -8.99
C ASN A 144 -0.34 -7.69 -9.10
N ASN A 145 0.33 -7.07 -10.09
CA ASN A 145 1.74 -7.24 -10.38
C ASN A 145 2.42 -5.87 -10.53
N THR A 146 3.41 -5.61 -9.67
CA THR A 146 4.17 -4.35 -9.67
C THR A 146 4.99 -4.17 -10.95
N GLY A 147 5.56 -5.24 -11.52
CA GLY A 147 6.31 -5.16 -12.77
C GLY A 147 5.46 -4.68 -13.93
N GLN A 148 4.21 -5.17 -14.04
CA GLN A 148 3.27 -4.70 -15.05
C GLN A 148 2.88 -3.24 -14.82
N LEU A 149 2.60 -2.85 -13.56
CA LEU A 149 2.31 -1.47 -13.17
C LEU A 149 3.41 -0.50 -13.65
N MET A 150 4.68 -0.84 -13.39
CA MET A 150 5.82 -0.02 -13.81
C MET A 150 6.02 0.00 -15.33
N THR A 151 5.78 -1.14 -15.99
CA THR A 151 5.85 -1.24 -17.45
C THR A 151 4.81 -0.35 -18.12
N ASP A 152 3.58 -0.35 -17.64
CA ASP A 152 2.48 0.42 -18.20
C ASP A 152 2.67 1.93 -17.93
N LEU A 153 3.24 2.29 -16.78
CA LEU A 153 3.67 3.68 -16.53
C LEU A 153 4.74 4.13 -17.54
N ALA A 154 5.78 3.30 -17.74
CA ALA A 154 6.86 3.62 -18.66
C ALA A 154 6.38 3.74 -20.12
N ARG A 155 5.39 2.97 -20.52
CA ARG A 155 4.76 2.99 -21.87
C ARG A 155 3.76 4.14 -22.06
N GLY A 156 3.38 4.86 -20.99
CA GLY A 156 2.38 5.94 -21.05
C GLY A 156 0.92 5.49 -21.03
N GLU A 157 0.67 4.21 -20.73
CA GLU A 157 -0.67 3.67 -20.49
C GLU A 157 -1.26 4.20 -19.18
N LEU A 158 -0.38 4.48 -18.19
CA LEU A 158 -0.70 5.20 -16.98
C LEU A 158 -0.10 6.61 -17.03
N ALA A 159 -0.88 7.60 -16.59
CA ALA A 159 -0.40 8.97 -16.45
C ALA A 159 0.49 9.12 -15.22
N MET A 160 0.08 8.56 -14.09
CA MET A 160 0.78 8.73 -12.81
C MET A 160 0.52 7.59 -11.83
N LEU A 161 1.33 7.55 -10.79
CA LEU A 161 1.09 6.76 -9.59
C LEU A 161 1.81 7.38 -8.39
N PHE A 162 1.35 7.06 -7.18
CA PHE A 162 2.16 7.24 -5.97
C PHE A 162 2.80 5.91 -5.61
N TYR A 163 4.12 5.91 -5.39
CA TYR A 163 4.84 4.69 -5.06
C TYR A 163 5.98 4.92 -4.07
N PRO A 164 6.29 3.95 -3.20
CA PRO A 164 7.45 4.04 -2.33
C PRO A 164 8.77 4.11 -3.12
N PRO A 165 9.78 4.84 -2.64
CA PRO A 165 11.04 5.05 -3.37
C PRO A 165 11.88 3.78 -3.59
N ASP A 166 11.63 2.73 -2.81
CA ASP A 166 12.30 1.43 -2.94
C ASP A 166 11.78 0.56 -4.09
N GLY A 167 10.77 1.02 -4.80
CA GLY A 167 10.15 0.29 -5.91
C GLY A 167 10.07 1.07 -7.23
N VAL A 168 10.76 2.21 -7.34
CA VAL A 168 10.82 3.06 -8.54
C VAL A 168 12.19 2.99 -9.19
#